data_abc1b360db61da52bd4efdfdbf31377c
#
_entry.id   abc1b360db61da52bd4efdfdbf31377c
#
_cell.length_a   1.000
_cell.length_b   1.000
_cell.length_c   1.000
_cell.angle_alpha   90.00
_cell.angle_beta   90.00
_cell.angle_gamma   90.00
#
_symmetry.space_group_name_H-M   'P 1'
#
loop_
_entity.id
_entity.type
_entity.pdbx_description
1 polymer ?
#
loop_
_entity_poly.entity_id
_entity_poly.type
_entity_poly.pdbx_seq_one_letter_code
_entity_poly.pdbx_strand_id
1 'polypeptide(L)'
;YRLKHPVKIKELMNLFDFILFPFYVALFYFLFSARRKNYTDPILRHYHKQGFWIKIIAVMGFTFFNTMLSVGDSFLLFFTEGTNICHMIMKDASQVKWLYLPSIDFDQSLLKNPANMGYLKGENNYMIVRITAILSFLSFQKYLILNLFFSMLSFSGVWRLYRFFYEQYPHLHKQFAIAILYLPTFVFWSSGILKDPICTGALGWITYAMYE
;
A
#
# COMPACT_ATOMS: atom_id res chain seq x y z
N TYR A 1 -11.20 20.95 -12.30
CA TYR A 1 -11.02 20.15 -13.53
C TYR A 1 -12.00 18.97 -13.48
N ARG A 2 -13.16 19.08 -14.15
CA ARG A 2 -14.10 17.97 -14.33
C ARG A 2 -13.53 17.05 -15.39
N LEU A 3 -13.09 15.86 -14.99
CA LEU A 3 -12.74 14.79 -15.91
C LEU A 3 -13.96 14.43 -16.78
N LYS A 4 -13.85 14.59 -18.08
CA LYS A 4 -14.92 14.38 -19.08
C LYS A 4 -15.27 12.91 -19.34
N HIS A 5 -14.63 11.95 -18.66
CA HIS A 5 -14.96 10.53 -18.78
C HIS A 5 -15.04 9.88 -17.40
N PRO A 6 -16.22 9.44 -16.95
CA PRO A 6 -16.28 8.50 -15.84
C PRO A 6 -15.54 7.24 -16.30
N VAL A 7 -14.38 6.97 -15.67
CA VAL A 7 -13.73 5.66 -15.79
C VAL A 7 -14.83 4.64 -15.46
N LYS A 8 -15.13 3.74 -16.41
CA LYS A 8 -16.23 2.79 -16.22
C LYS A 8 -15.91 1.91 -15.02
N ILE A 9 -16.58 2.17 -13.91
CA ILE A 9 -16.44 1.47 -12.61
C ILE A 9 -16.51 -0.06 -12.78
N LYS A 10 -17.23 -0.53 -13.82
CA LYS A 10 -17.31 -1.95 -14.19
C LYS A 10 -15.98 -2.61 -14.57
N GLU A 11 -14.97 -1.83 -14.98
CA GLU A 11 -13.63 -2.39 -15.29
C GLU A 11 -12.73 -2.49 -14.06
N LEU A 12 -13.07 -1.76 -12.97
CA LEU A 12 -12.28 -1.66 -11.75
C LEU A 12 -12.53 -2.78 -10.74
N MET A 13 -13.74 -3.33 -10.70
CA MET A 13 -14.13 -4.41 -9.80
C MET A 13 -14.80 -5.52 -10.58
N ASN A 14 -14.05 -6.53 -10.95
CA ASN A 14 -14.57 -7.74 -11.57
C ASN A 14 -14.91 -8.80 -10.51
N LEU A 15 -15.76 -9.77 -10.86
CA LEU A 15 -16.08 -10.93 -10.02
C LEU A 15 -14.81 -11.63 -9.49
N PHE A 16 -13.75 -11.60 -10.29
CA PHE A 16 -12.44 -12.14 -9.94
C PHE A 16 -11.78 -11.44 -8.72
N ASP A 17 -12.04 -10.14 -8.51
CA ASP A 17 -11.52 -9.39 -7.37
C ASP A 17 -12.13 -9.88 -6.05
N PHE A 18 -13.41 -10.29 -6.06
CA PHE A 18 -14.09 -10.84 -4.90
C PHE A 18 -13.56 -12.22 -4.47
N ILE A 19 -12.98 -12.98 -5.41
CA ILE A 19 -12.34 -14.27 -5.10
C ILE A 19 -10.89 -14.05 -4.69
N LEU A 20 -10.19 -13.18 -5.38
CA LEU A 20 -8.76 -12.94 -5.18
C LEU A 20 -8.47 -12.20 -3.86
N PHE A 21 -9.33 -11.25 -3.47
CA PHE A 21 -9.14 -10.48 -2.24
C PHE A 21 -9.17 -11.35 -0.98
N PRO A 22 -10.18 -12.21 -0.73
CA PRO A 22 -10.16 -13.13 0.40
C PRO A 22 -8.97 -14.07 0.41
N PHE A 23 -8.53 -14.53 -0.76
CA PHE A 23 -7.33 -15.36 -0.88
C PHE A 23 -6.08 -14.64 -0.35
N TYR A 24 -5.82 -13.39 -0.80
CA TYR A 24 -4.69 -12.61 -0.31
C TYR A 24 -4.84 -12.19 1.14
N VAL A 25 -6.04 -11.89 1.61
CA VAL A 25 -6.30 -11.64 3.05
C VAL A 25 -5.94 -12.87 3.87
N ALA A 26 -6.34 -14.07 3.43
CA ALA A 26 -6.00 -15.33 4.11
C ALA A 26 -4.49 -15.58 4.10
N LEU A 27 -3.81 -15.35 2.96
CA LEU A 27 -2.37 -15.46 2.83
C LEU A 27 -1.64 -14.54 3.83
N PHE A 28 -1.99 -13.25 3.85
CA PHE A 28 -1.39 -12.30 4.78
C PHE A 28 -1.75 -12.62 6.24
N TYR A 29 -3.00 -13.03 6.51
CA TYR A 29 -3.38 -13.47 7.85
C TYR A 29 -2.53 -14.64 8.33
N PHE A 30 -2.25 -15.61 7.48
CA PHE A 30 -1.38 -16.74 7.81
C PHE A 30 0.05 -16.28 8.10
N LEU A 31 0.64 -15.42 7.25
CA LEU A 31 1.99 -14.88 7.42
C LEU A 31 2.11 -14.06 8.72
N PHE A 32 1.17 -13.17 8.99
CA PHE A 32 1.17 -12.36 10.21
C PHE A 32 0.81 -13.19 11.45
N SER A 33 -0.03 -14.22 11.31
CA SER A 33 -0.36 -15.15 12.40
C SER A 33 0.83 -16.01 12.81
N ALA A 34 1.65 -16.45 11.85
CA ALA A 34 2.88 -17.17 12.14
C ALA A 34 3.82 -16.31 12.99
N ARG A 35 4.02 -15.04 12.63
CA ARG A 35 4.79 -14.10 13.46
C ARG A 35 4.17 -13.82 14.83
N ARG A 36 2.84 -13.71 14.90
CA ARG A 36 2.11 -13.48 16.16
C ARG A 36 2.28 -14.59 17.17
N LYS A 37 2.46 -15.84 16.72
CA LYS A 37 2.71 -16.97 17.62
C LYS A 37 4.01 -16.81 18.42
N ASN A 38 4.97 -16.06 17.91
CA ASN A 38 6.26 -15.82 18.59
C ASN A 38 6.16 -14.81 19.74
N TYR A 39 5.06 -14.05 19.84
CA TYR A 39 4.86 -13.15 20.98
C TYR A 39 4.37 -13.95 22.18
N THR A 40 5.10 -13.88 23.29
CA THR A 40 4.69 -14.49 24.56
C THR A 40 3.59 -13.69 25.26
N ASP A 41 3.62 -12.36 25.09
CA ASP A 41 2.69 -11.44 25.70
C ASP A 41 1.29 -11.48 25.03
N PRO A 42 0.20 -11.76 25.79
CA PRO A 42 -1.15 -11.77 25.27
C PRO A 42 -1.63 -10.40 24.78
N ILE A 43 -1.13 -9.28 25.36
CA ILE A 43 -1.45 -7.92 24.95
C ILE A 43 -0.96 -7.66 23.51
N LEU A 44 0.28 -8.03 23.22
CA LEU A 44 0.85 -7.92 21.88
C LEU A 44 0.08 -8.78 20.88
N ARG A 45 -0.28 -10.00 21.23
CA ARG A 45 -1.10 -10.88 20.36
C ARG A 45 -2.44 -10.27 20.03
N HIS A 46 -3.08 -9.66 21.01
CA HIS A 46 -4.40 -9.03 20.88
C HIS A 46 -4.34 -7.84 19.91
N TYR A 47 -3.48 -6.87 20.17
CA TYR A 47 -3.35 -5.68 19.33
C TYR A 47 -2.84 -5.96 17.92
N HIS A 48 -1.95 -6.95 17.76
CA HIS A 48 -1.51 -7.38 16.44
C HIS A 48 -2.67 -7.91 15.59
N LYS A 49 -3.55 -8.73 16.19
CA LYS A 49 -4.74 -9.24 15.51
C LYS A 49 -5.71 -8.12 15.15
N GLN A 50 -5.99 -7.22 16.10
CA GLN A 50 -6.89 -6.09 15.86
C GLN A 50 -6.36 -5.14 14.80
N GLY A 51 -5.08 -4.74 14.89
CA GLY A 51 -4.45 -3.86 13.91
C GLY A 51 -4.47 -4.43 12.49
N PHE A 52 -4.28 -5.75 12.34
CA PHE A 52 -4.42 -6.42 11.05
C PHE A 52 -5.84 -6.23 10.46
N TRP A 53 -6.89 -6.54 11.23
CA TRP A 53 -8.26 -6.43 10.74
C TRP A 53 -8.69 -4.99 10.46
N ILE A 54 -8.24 -4.05 11.27
CA ILE A 54 -8.48 -2.62 11.02
C ILE A 54 -7.85 -2.18 9.70
N LYS A 55 -6.64 -2.66 9.39
CA LYS A 55 -5.99 -2.40 8.10
C LYS A 55 -6.78 -2.99 6.92
N ILE A 56 -7.34 -4.18 7.06
CA ILE A 56 -8.21 -4.77 6.02
C ILE A 56 -9.45 -3.90 5.77
N ILE A 57 -10.12 -3.46 6.83
CA ILE A 57 -11.29 -2.56 6.73
C ILE A 57 -10.88 -1.24 6.07
N ALA A 58 -9.74 -0.69 6.45
CA ALA A 58 -9.23 0.56 5.88
C ALA A 58 -8.87 0.45 4.39
N VAL A 59 -8.33 -0.68 3.94
CA VAL A 59 -8.09 -0.97 2.51
C VAL A 59 -9.39 -0.94 1.73
N MET A 60 -10.44 -1.57 2.22
CA MET A 60 -11.76 -1.56 1.58
C MET A 60 -12.33 -0.12 1.52
N GLY A 61 -12.27 0.60 2.64
CA GLY A 61 -12.72 1.99 2.72
C GLY A 61 -11.91 2.92 1.80
N PHE A 62 -10.59 2.80 1.77
CA PHE A 62 -9.71 3.58 0.91
C PHE A 62 -9.98 3.29 -0.58
N THR A 63 -10.11 2.02 -0.94
CA THR A 63 -10.42 1.62 -2.31
C THR A 63 -11.77 2.17 -2.73
N PHE A 64 -12.79 2.01 -1.89
CA PHE A 64 -14.13 2.57 -2.14
C PHE A 64 -14.10 4.10 -2.34
N PHE A 65 -13.41 4.81 -1.44
CA PHE A 65 -13.26 6.26 -1.52
C PHE A 65 -12.64 6.70 -2.85
N ASN A 66 -11.51 6.09 -3.23
CA ASN A 66 -10.78 6.48 -4.44
C ASN A 66 -11.43 6.01 -5.75
N THR A 67 -12.35 5.05 -5.70
CA THR A 67 -13.07 4.59 -6.90
C THR A 67 -14.42 5.23 -7.08
N MET A 68 -15.12 5.55 -5.97
CA MET A 68 -16.52 6.00 -6.01
C MET A 68 -16.69 7.48 -5.69
N LEU A 69 -15.88 8.03 -4.78
CA LEU A 69 -16.10 9.40 -4.26
C LEU A 69 -15.11 10.41 -4.82
N SER A 70 -13.84 10.09 -4.89
CA SER A 70 -12.80 11.01 -5.33
C SER A 70 -11.64 10.27 -5.98
N VAL A 71 -11.61 10.25 -7.28
CA VAL A 71 -10.51 9.62 -8.03
C VAL A 71 -9.26 10.50 -7.89
N GLY A 72 -8.34 10.07 -7.04
CA GLY A 72 -7.11 10.80 -6.70
C GLY A 72 -5.85 10.21 -7.32
N ASP A 73 -4.69 10.73 -6.89
CA ASP A 73 -3.36 10.36 -7.39
C ASP A 73 -3.06 8.86 -7.21
N SER A 74 -3.61 8.24 -6.18
CA SER A 74 -3.49 6.79 -5.95
C SER A 74 -3.91 5.98 -7.17
N PHE A 75 -5.03 6.35 -7.78
CA PHE A 75 -5.55 5.66 -8.95
C PHE A 75 -5.03 6.24 -10.26
N LEU A 76 -5.14 7.58 -10.45
CA LEU A 76 -4.84 8.25 -11.72
C LEU A 76 -3.34 8.26 -12.06
N LEU A 77 -2.50 8.32 -11.03
CA LEU A 77 -1.05 8.40 -11.20
C LEU A 77 -0.39 7.05 -10.88
N PHE A 78 -0.36 6.66 -9.62
CA PHE A 78 0.46 5.54 -9.16
C PHE A 78 0.00 4.19 -9.68
N PHE A 79 -1.30 3.91 -9.61
CA PHE A 79 -1.85 2.66 -10.14
C PHE A 79 -1.78 2.61 -11.65
N THR A 80 -2.23 3.67 -12.33
CA THR A 80 -2.31 3.71 -13.80
C THR A 80 -0.94 3.56 -14.44
N GLU A 81 0.06 4.31 -13.98
CA GLU A 81 1.40 4.26 -14.58
C GLU A 81 2.20 3.05 -14.08
N GLY A 82 2.02 2.62 -12.83
CA GLY A 82 2.66 1.41 -12.32
C GLY A 82 2.21 0.14 -13.06
N THR A 83 0.92 -0.02 -13.30
CA THR A 83 0.40 -1.13 -14.10
C THR A 83 0.79 -1.02 -15.57
N ASN A 84 0.92 0.20 -16.10
CA ASN A 84 1.42 0.42 -17.46
C ASN A 84 2.87 -0.07 -17.61
N ILE A 85 3.76 0.30 -16.70
CA ILE A 85 5.16 -0.20 -16.70
C ILE A 85 5.19 -1.73 -16.58
N CYS A 86 4.41 -2.31 -15.67
CA CYS A 86 4.29 -3.76 -15.54
C CYS A 86 3.88 -4.41 -16.87
N HIS A 87 2.88 -3.85 -17.55
CA HIS A 87 2.40 -4.36 -18.83
C HIS A 87 3.46 -4.22 -19.96
N MET A 88 4.22 -3.11 -19.97
CA MET A 88 5.35 -2.94 -20.91
C MET A 88 6.41 -4.01 -20.69
N ILE A 89 6.79 -4.28 -19.44
CA ILE A 89 7.77 -5.32 -19.11
C ILE A 89 7.27 -6.72 -19.50
N MET A 90 5.99 -7.01 -19.32
CA MET A 90 5.40 -8.28 -19.73
C MET A 90 5.41 -8.50 -21.26
N LYS A 91 5.36 -7.41 -22.05
CA LYS A 91 5.45 -7.46 -23.50
C LYS A 91 6.88 -7.52 -24.01
N ASP A 92 7.76 -6.77 -23.38
CA ASP A 92 9.17 -6.65 -23.77
C ASP A 92 10.04 -6.53 -22.50
N ALA A 93 10.81 -7.59 -22.24
CA ALA A 93 11.69 -7.67 -21.07
C ALA A 93 12.75 -6.55 -21.03
N SER A 94 13.10 -5.92 -22.16
CA SER A 94 14.04 -4.80 -22.19
C SER A 94 13.52 -3.58 -21.40
N GLN A 95 12.20 -3.46 -21.23
CA GLN A 95 11.56 -2.37 -20.49
C GLN A 95 11.75 -2.47 -18.96
N VAL A 96 12.35 -3.54 -18.44
CA VAL A 96 12.78 -3.65 -17.03
C VAL A 96 13.67 -2.48 -16.62
N LYS A 97 14.40 -1.88 -17.57
CA LYS A 97 15.22 -0.68 -17.35
C LYS A 97 14.47 0.45 -16.60
N TRP A 98 13.17 0.60 -16.80
CA TRP A 98 12.35 1.61 -16.14
C TRP A 98 12.17 1.39 -14.64
N LEU A 99 12.53 0.22 -14.12
CA LEU A 99 12.51 -0.04 -12.67
C LEU A 99 13.75 0.49 -11.93
N TYR A 100 14.86 0.76 -12.64
CA TYR A 100 16.11 1.20 -12.01
C TYR A 100 16.69 2.51 -12.56
N LEU A 101 16.33 2.93 -13.79
CA LEU A 101 16.76 4.20 -14.34
C LEU A 101 16.13 5.39 -13.63
N PRO A 102 16.83 6.54 -13.51
CA PRO A 102 16.26 7.77 -12.93
C PRO A 102 14.98 8.20 -13.62
N SER A 103 14.11 8.89 -12.89
CA SER A 103 12.82 9.37 -13.41
C SER A 103 12.97 10.36 -14.57
N ILE A 104 14.10 11.07 -14.63
CA ILE A 104 14.40 12.03 -15.69
C ILE A 104 14.65 11.35 -17.04
N ASP A 105 15.12 10.10 -17.01
CA ASP A 105 15.41 9.31 -18.22
C ASP A 105 14.17 8.57 -18.74
N PHE A 106 13.07 8.61 -17.99
CA PHE A 106 11.84 7.94 -18.40
C PHE A 106 11.23 8.60 -19.63
N ASP A 107 11.02 7.81 -20.67
CA ASP A 107 10.36 8.28 -21.89
C ASP A 107 8.90 8.59 -21.64
N GLN A 108 8.59 9.88 -21.55
CA GLN A 108 7.27 10.37 -21.23
C GLN A 108 6.20 10.08 -22.31
N SER A 109 6.64 9.73 -23.53
CA SER A 109 5.71 9.28 -24.58
C SER A 109 5.04 7.93 -24.26
N LEU A 110 5.67 7.15 -23.36
CA LEU A 110 5.16 5.85 -22.90
C LEU A 110 4.11 5.94 -21.79
N LEU A 111 3.81 7.15 -21.28
CA LEU A 111 2.79 7.36 -20.26
C LEU A 111 1.41 6.98 -20.80
N LYS A 112 0.67 6.24 -20.00
CA LYS A 112 -0.73 5.92 -20.30
C LYS A 112 -1.62 7.17 -20.20
N ASN A 113 -1.30 8.07 -19.26
CA ASN A 113 -1.99 9.33 -19.10
C ASN A 113 -1.00 10.51 -19.23
N PRO A 114 -1.01 11.27 -20.34
CA PRO A 114 -0.11 12.41 -20.54
C PRO A 114 -0.19 13.50 -19.46
N ALA A 115 -1.33 13.60 -18.74
CA ALA A 115 -1.46 14.54 -17.62
C ALA A 115 -0.49 14.24 -16.46
N ASN A 116 0.04 13.02 -16.38
CA ASN A 116 0.99 12.59 -15.36
C ASN A 116 2.43 13.03 -15.63
N MET A 117 2.72 13.62 -16.82
CA MET A 117 4.05 13.98 -17.26
C MET A 117 4.83 14.83 -16.24
N GLY A 118 4.20 15.87 -15.70
CA GLY A 118 4.85 16.75 -14.70
C GLY A 118 5.14 16.06 -13.37
N TYR A 119 4.24 15.16 -12.94
CA TYR A 119 4.34 14.49 -11.64
C TYR A 119 5.42 13.41 -11.60
N LEU A 120 5.68 12.73 -12.72
CA LEU A 120 6.66 11.63 -12.79
C LEU A 120 8.10 12.10 -12.98
N LYS A 121 8.35 13.38 -13.23
CA LYS A 121 9.70 13.95 -13.21
C LYS A 121 10.33 13.90 -11.81
N GLY A 122 9.51 13.92 -10.76
CA GLY A 122 9.98 13.80 -9.39
C GLY A 122 10.25 12.34 -9.00
N GLU A 123 11.51 12.03 -8.61
CA GLU A 123 11.93 10.70 -8.22
C GLU A 123 11.08 10.10 -7.09
N ASN A 124 10.60 10.92 -6.17
CA ASN A 124 9.73 10.51 -5.08
C ASN A 124 8.37 9.96 -5.53
N ASN A 125 7.80 10.51 -6.61
CA ASN A 125 6.57 9.97 -7.23
C ASN A 125 6.89 8.71 -8.03
N TYR A 126 7.97 8.76 -8.80
CA TYR A 126 8.37 7.66 -9.66
C TYR A 126 8.75 6.40 -8.87
N MET A 127 9.31 6.56 -7.67
CA MET A 127 9.58 5.43 -6.76
C MET A 127 8.29 4.66 -6.42
N ILE A 128 7.19 5.35 -6.16
CA ILE A 128 5.90 4.66 -5.87
C ILE A 128 5.39 3.94 -7.11
N VAL A 129 5.54 4.53 -8.28
CA VAL A 129 5.18 3.89 -9.56
C VAL A 129 6.00 2.61 -9.79
N ARG A 130 7.31 2.63 -9.50
CA ARG A 130 8.18 1.43 -9.57
C ARG A 130 7.71 0.33 -8.62
N ILE A 131 7.48 0.67 -7.35
CA ILE A 131 6.98 -0.30 -6.35
C ILE A 131 5.64 -0.87 -6.81
N THR A 132 4.75 -0.02 -7.32
CA THR A 132 3.46 -0.46 -7.87
C THR A 132 3.65 -1.38 -9.07
N ALA A 133 4.59 -1.08 -9.98
CA ALA A 133 4.89 -1.93 -11.12
C ALA A 133 5.38 -3.32 -10.71
N ILE A 134 6.29 -3.39 -9.73
CA ILE A 134 6.80 -4.67 -9.20
C ILE A 134 5.67 -5.47 -8.53
N LEU A 135 4.88 -4.83 -7.68
CA LEU A 135 3.78 -5.50 -6.98
C LEU A 135 2.64 -5.87 -7.93
N SER A 136 2.53 -5.23 -9.09
CA SER A 136 1.52 -5.54 -10.11
C SER A 136 1.69 -6.93 -10.72
N PHE A 137 2.90 -7.47 -10.76
CA PHE A 137 3.14 -8.87 -11.16
C PHE A 137 2.48 -9.86 -10.20
N LEU A 138 2.48 -9.56 -8.91
CA LEU A 138 1.91 -10.42 -7.87
C LEU A 138 0.41 -10.20 -7.67
N SER A 139 -0.08 -8.99 -7.94
CA SER A 139 -1.48 -8.59 -7.68
C SER A 139 -2.41 -8.75 -8.89
N PHE A 140 -1.90 -9.30 -10.00
CA PHE A 140 -2.62 -9.38 -11.28
C PHE A 140 -3.17 -8.02 -11.75
N GLN A 141 -2.42 -6.94 -11.44
CA GLN A 141 -2.78 -5.57 -11.80
C GLN A 141 -4.15 -5.12 -11.23
N LYS A 142 -4.54 -5.67 -10.08
CA LYS A 142 -5.82 -5.34 -9.43
C LYS A 142 -5.64 -4.26 -8.36
N TYR A 143 -6.40 -3.17 -8.49
CA TYR A 143 -6.26 -1.99 -7.61
C TYR A 143 -6.49 -2.32 -6.14
N LEU A 144 -7.55 -3.10 -5.82
CA LEU A 144 -7.86 -3.52 -4.45
C LEU A 144 -6.73 -4.36 -3.85
N ILE A 145 -6.14 -5.26 -4.64
CA ILE A 145 -5.06 -6.14 -4.18
C ILE A 145 -3.77 -5.34 -3.97
N LEU A 146 -3.47 -4.40 -4.87
CA LEU A 146 -2.31 -3.50 -4.71
C LEU A 146 -2.43 -2.63 -3.45
N ASN A 147 -3.61 -2.06 -3.19
CA ASN A 147 -3.87 -1.35 -1.94
C ASN A 147 -3.63 -2.24 -0.71
N LEU A 148 -4.02 -3.51 -0.78
CA LEU A 148 -3.76 -4.49 0.28
C LEU A 148 -2.25 -4.72 0.48
N PHE A 149 -1.46 -4.87 -0.58
CA PHE A 149 0.00 -5.02 -0.48
C PHE A 149 0.65 -3.81 0.19
N PHE A 150 0.32 -2.59 -0.26
CA PHE A 150 0.83 -1.36 0.35
C PHE A 150 0.44 -1.23 1.83
N SER A 151 -0.81 -1.57 2.16
CA SER A 151 -1.30 -1.57 3.54
C SER A 151 -0.57 -2.57 4.42
N MET A 152 -0.30 -3.77 3.94
CA MET A 152 0.42 -4.80 4.69
C MET A 152 1.90 -4.44 4.87
N LEU A 153 2.51 -3.83 3.86
CA LEU A 153 3.87 -3.29 3.97
C LEU A 153 3.93 -2.21 5.05
N SER A 154 3.02 -1.24 5.02
CA SER A 154 2.87 -0.23 6.07
C SER A 154 2.65 -0.86 7.45
N PHE A 155 1.72 -1.80 7.56
CA PHE A 155 1.39 -2.44 8.83
C PHE A 155 2.60 -3.13 9.47
N SER A 156 3.47 -3.72 8.66
CA SER A 156 4.68 -4.37 9.18
C SER A 156 5.60 -3.41 9.95
N GLY A 157 5.72 -2.15 9.50
CA GLY A 157 6.50 -1.13 10.18
C GLY A 157 5.73 -0.42 11.30
N VAL A 158 4.46 -0.08 11.06
CA VAL A 158 3.58 0.52 12.09
C VAL A 158 3.46 -0.38 13.31
N TRP A 159 3.42 -1.70 13.12
CA TRP A 159 3.45 -2.66 14.21
C TRP A 159 4.77 -2.61 15.00
N ARG A 160 5.91 -2.42 14.33
CA ARG A 160 7.20 -2.25 15.00
C ARG A 160 7.26 -0.94 15.77
N LEU A 161 6.70 0.13 15.24
CA LEU A 161 6.57 1.40 15.94
C LEU A 161 5.75 1.25 17.23
N TYR A 162 4.61 0.54 17.17
CA TYR A 162 3.81 0.24 18.35
C TYR A 162 4.61 -0.56 19.38
N ARG A 163 5.35 -1.60 18.95
CA ARG A 163 6.19 -2.41 19.84
C ARG A 163 7.27 -1.58 20.52
N PHE A 164 7.94 -0.70 19.82
CA PHE A 164 8.95 0.20 20.37
C PHE A 164 8.44 0.99 21.58
N PHE A 165 7.26 1.61 21.46
CA PHE A 165 6.67 2.34 22.57
C PHE A 165 6.13 1.43 23.67
N TYR A 166 5.56 0.30 23.30
CA TYR A 166 5.04 -0.67 24.26
C TYR A 166 6.14 -1.26 25.16
N GLU A 167 7.28 -1.61 24.59
CA GLU A 167 8.39 -2.22 25.31
C GLU A 167 9.03 -1.23 26.30
N GLN A 168 8.97 0.08 26.02
CA GLN A 168 9.48 1.12 26.94
C GLN A 168 8.44 1.52 28.00
N TYR A 169 7.16 1.57 27.65
CA TYR A 169 6.09 2.06 28.53
C TYR A 169 4.86 1.12 28.49
N PRO A 170 4.95 -0.11 29.05
CA PRO A 170 3.88 -1.10 28.94
C PRO A 170 2.54 -0.65 29.54
N HIS A 171 2.58 0.20 30.57
CA HIS A 171 1.38 0.71 31.22
C HIS A 171 0.54 1.66 30.34
N LEU A 172 1.13 2.22 29.26
CA LEU A 172 0.44 3.09 28.30
C LEU A 172 0.01 2.34 27.03
N HIS A 173 -0.08 1.01 27.06
CA HIS A 173 -0.37 0.19 25.87
C HIS A 173 -1.66 0.58 25.13
N LYS A 174 -2.71 1.02 25.85
CA LYS A 174 -3.99 1.45 25.25
C LYS A 174 -3.83 2.76 24.49
N GLN A 175 -3.16 3.74 25.10
CA GLN A 175 -2.92 5.06 24.50
C GLN A 175 -2.09 4.93 23.21
N PHE A 176 -1.04 4.13 23.24
CA PHE A 176 -0.23 3.87 22.04
C PHE A 176 -0.99 3.08 20.98
N ALA A 177 -1.85 2.14 21.36
CA ALA A 177 -2.70 1.44 20.41
C ALA A 177 -3.67 2.41 19.71
N ILE A 178 -4.29 3.34 20.44
CA ILE A 178 -5.17 4.36 19.87
C ILE A 178 -4.38 5.28 18.93
N ALA A 179 -3.24 5.80 19.36
CA ALA A 179 -2.45 6.75 18.60
C ALA A 179 -1.82 6.17 17.33
N ILE A 180 -1.36 4.91 17.38
CA ILE A 180 -0.55 4.30 16.31
C ILE A 180 -1.36 3.31 15.45
N LEU A 181 -2.25 2.52 16.07
CA LEU A 181 -2.95 1.45 15.36
C LEU A 181 -4.39 1.82 14.97
N TYR A 182 -5.03 2.76 15.69
CA TYR A 182 -6.46 2.99 15.54
C TYR A 182 -6.84 4.40 15.12
N LEU A 183 -5.89 5.35 15.05
CA LEU A 183 -6.19 6.71 14.60
C LEU A 183 -6.72 6.68 13.15
N PRO A 184 -8.01 7.03 12.91
CA PRO A 184 -8.66 6.76 11.61
C PRO A 184 -7.95 7.38 10.42
N THR A 185 -7.52 8.64 10.54
CA THR A 185 -6.76 9.34 9.49
C THR A 185 -5.46 8.64 9.15
N PHE A 186 -4.68 8.25 10.16
CA PHE A 186 -3.41 7.56 9.97
C PHE A 186 -3.62 6.18 9.32
N VAL A 187 -4.60 5.42 9.82
CA VAL A 187 -4.94 4.09 9.30
C VAL A 187 -5.42 4.18 7.85
N PHE A 188 -6.28 5.14 7.54
CA PHE A 188 -6.86 5.32 6.21
C PHE A 188 -5.79 5.68 5.17
N TRP A 189 -5.01 6.75 5.39
CA TRP A 189 -4.00 7.20 4.43
C TRP A 189 -2.82 6.25 4.28
N SER A 190 -2.55 5.42 5.28
CA SER A 190 -1.52 4.38 5.22
C SER A 190 -2.03 3.03 4.67
N SER A 191 -3.19 3.01 3.98
CA SER A 191 -3.83 1.77 3.50
C SER A 191 -4.10 1.71 2.00
N GLY A 192 -3.40 2.52 1.20
CA GLY A 192 -3.54 2.52 -0.26
C GLY A 192 -2.24 2.77 -1.00
N ILE A 193 -2.29 2.87 -2.31
CA ILE A 193 -1.12 3.14 -3.17
C ILE A 193 -0.79 4.63 -3.06
N LEU A 194 0.00 5.00 -2.06
CA LEU A 194 0.46 6.35 -1.76
C LEU A 194 1.91 6.31 -1.25
N LYS A 195 2.50 7.48 -1.02
CA LYS A 195 3.80 7.60 -0.33
C LYS A 195 3.69 7.28 1.16
N ASP A 196 2.56 7.65 1.77
CA ASP A 196 2.33 7.52 3.21
C ASP A 196 2.52 6.10 3.75
N PRO A 197 2.00 5.02 3.11
CA PRO A 197 2.27 3.65 3.53
C PRO A 197 3.75 3.30 3.57
N ILE A 198 4.52 3.74 2.58
CA ILE A 198 5.95 3.47 2.51
C ILE A 198 6.70 4.25 3.60
N CYS A 199 6.41 5.55 3.73
CA CYS A 199 7.05 6.42 4.72
C CYS A 199 6.72 5.96 6.16
N THR A 200 5.47 5.66 6.45
CA THR A 200 5.06 5.19 7.79
C THR A 200 5.61 3.81 8.12
N GLY A 201 5.66 2.92 7.13
CA GLY A 201 6.30 1.62 7.26
C GLY A 201 7.80 1.76 7.57
N ALA A 202 8.52 2.55 6.77
CA ALA A 202 9.95 2.80 6.94
C ALA A 202 10.27 3.44 8.28
N LEU A 203 9.48 4.45 8.71
CA LEU A 203 9.65 5.08 10.01
C LEU A 203 9.58 4.06 11.15
N GLY A 204 8.58 3.19 11.14
CA GLY A 204 8.44 2.16 12.17
C GLY A 204 9.58 1.14 12.17
N TRP A 205 10.07 0.75 10.99
CA TRP A 205 11.20 -0.15 10.85
C TRP A 205 12.49 0.49 11.38
N ILE A 206 12.79 1.73 10.98
CA ILE A 206 14.01 2.45 11.40
C ILE A 206 13.97 2.69 12.91
N THR A 207 12.85 3.20 13.44
CA THR A 207 12.72 3.47 14.88
C THR A 207 12.97 2.22 15.72
N TYR A 208 12.39 1.08 15.30
CA TYR A 208 12.58 -0.16 16.05
C TYR A 208 13.99 -0.73 15.89
N ALA A 209 14.58 -0.66 14.69
CA ALA A 209 15.95 -1.12 14.45
C ALA A 209 17.03 -0.32 15.19
N MET A 210 16.76 0.97 15.48
CA MET A 210 17.67 1.79 16.29
C MET A 210 17.56 1.48 17.80
N TYR A 211 16.49 0.82 18.21
CA TYR A 211 16.25 0.44 19.59
C TYR A 211 16.80 -0.97 19.92
N GLU A 212 16.74 -1.91 18.98
CA GLU A 212 17.28 -3.27 19.11
C GLU A 212 18.81 -3.27 19.16
#